data_503e190c1db208b699fb2b4e7cdbf491
#
_entry.id   503e190c1db208b699fb2b4e7cdbf491
#
_cell.length_a   1.000
_cell.length_b   1.000
_cell.length_c   1.000
_cell.angle_alpha   90.00
_cell.angle_beta   90.00
_cell.angle_gamma   90.00
#
_symmetry.space_group_name_H-M   'P 1'
#
loop_
_entity.id
_entity.type
_entity.pdbx_description
1 polymer ?
#
loop_
_entity_poly.entity_id
_entity_poly.type
_entity_poly.pdbx_seq_one_letter_code
_entity_poly.pdbx_strand_id
1 'polypeptide(L)'
;MLPRVLHREWAWPRLIAVHFWLAATGIMVYFIFLTIGGWLQGTAMLDAAKPFMDSVAVTLPYLQWRSVGGSLMVLSHLVFAGHVLAMLLNVKPERSGPALWGDPAKAAAALEVPHAK
;
A
#
# COMPACT_ATOMS: atom_id res chain seq x y z
N MET A 1 12.66 4.42 5.60
CA MET A 1 14.09 4.25 5.26
C MET A 1 14.46 5.03 4.00
N LEU A 2 13.72 4.91 2.90
CA LEU A 2 14.05 5.54 1.61
C LEU A 2 14.33 7.06 1.67
N PRO A 3 13.51 7.90 2.35
CA PRO A 3 13.76 9.35 2.44
C PRO A 3 15.06 9.69 3.13
N ARG A 4 15.48 8.89 4.12
CA ARG A 4 16.74 9.09 4.84
C ARG A 4 17.97 8.78 3.98
N VAL A 5 17.88 7.76 3.13
CA VAL A 5 18.99 7.36 2.23
C VAL A 5 19.17 8.39 1.11
N LEU A 6 18.07 8.96 0.64
CA LEU A 6 18.08 9.92 -0.47
C LEU A 6 18.17 11.39 0.01
N HIS A 7 18.20 11.64 1.32
CA HIS A 7 18.15 12.98 1.92
C HIS A 7 16.99 13.85 1.41
N ARG A 8 15.84 13.20 1.09
CA ARG A 8 14.67 13.84 0.49
C ARG A 8 13.41 13.46 1.22
N GLU A 9 12.45 14.38 1.24
CA GLU A 9 11.13 14.09 1.79
C GLU A 9 10.16 13.58 0.73
N TRP A 10 9.14 12.88 1.23
CA TRP A 10 8.01 12.46 0.40
C TRP A 10 7.33 13.67 -0.23
N ALA A 11 7.13 13.63 -1.54
CA ALA A 11 6.50 14.73 -2.28
C ALA A 11 5.10 15.04 -1.76
N TRP A 12 4.32 13.99 -1.45
CA TRP A 12 2.96 14.12 -0.94
C TRP A 12 2.69 13.08 0.16
N PRO A 13 2.79 13.45 1.46
CA PRO A 13 2.59 12.52 2.57
C PRO A 13 1.21 11.82 2.56
N ARG A 14 0.18 12.51 2.06
CA ARG A 14 -1.18 11.94 1.93
C ARG A 14 -1.24 10.76 0.96
N LEU A 15 -0.42 10.72 -0.08
CA LEU A 15 -0.38 9.61 -1.01
C LEU A 15 0.16 8.32 -0.39
N ILE A 16 0.97 8.41 0.67
CA ILE A 16 1.42 7.25 1.43
C ILE A 16 0.22 6.58 2.11
N ALA A 17 -0.66 7.36 2.72
CA ALA A 17 -1.88 6.84 3.33
C ALA A 17 -2.81 6.23 2.28
N VAL A 18 -2.97 6.89 1.13
CA VAL A 18 -3.78 6.37 0.00
C VAL A 18 -3.21 5.04 -0.50
N HIS A 19 -1.91 4.96 -0.73
CA HIS A 19 -1.23 3.71 -1.12
C HIS A 19 -1.49 2.60 -0.10
N PHE A 20 -1.28 2.89 1.20
CA PHE A 20 -1.46 1.93 2.27
C PHE A 20 -2.91 1.39 2.32
N TRP A 21 -3.89 2.28 2.35
CA TRP A 21 -5.30 1.87 2.43
C TRP A 21 -5.77 1.14 1.17
N LEU A 22 -5.31 1.57 0.00
CA LEU A 22 -5.63 0.92 -1.28
C LEU A 22 -5.04 -0.49 -1.35
N ALA A 23 -3.77 -0.66 -0.90
CA ALA A 23 -3.12 -1.96 -0.82
C ALA A 23 -3.80 -2.86 0.22
N ALA A 24 -4.06 -2.35 1.44
CA ALA A 24 -4.69 -3.11 2.51
C ALA A 24 -6.09 -3.60 2.11
N THR A 25 -6.91 -2.72 1.51
CA THR A 25 -8.24 -3.09 1.01
C THR A 25 -8.14 -4.11 -0.12
N GLY A 26 -7.21 -3.92 -1.07
CA GLY A 26 -7.00 -4.84 -2.17
C GLY A 26 -6.60 -6.24 -1.71
N ILE A 27 -5.66 -6.34 -0.75
CA ILE A 27 -5.25 -7.61 -0.14
C ILE A 27 -6.41 -8.26 0.61
N MET A 28 -7.18 -7.49 1.38
CA MET A 28 -8.30 -8.00 2.16
C MET A 28 -9.37 -8.62 1.24
N VAL A 29 -9.77 -7.88 0.19
CA VAL A 29 -10.73 -8.37 -0.81
C VAL A 29 -10.19 -9.62 -1.49
N TYR A 30 -8.95 -9.58 -1.98
CA TYR A 30 -8.29 -10.71 -2.63
C TYR A 30 -8.29 -11.96 -1.74
N PHE A 31 -7.87 -11.82 -0.48
CA PHE A 31 -7.74 -12.92 0.46
C PHE A 31 -9.10 -13.53 0.82
N ILE A 32 -10.11 -12.72 1.14
CA ILE A 32 -11.44 -13.18 1.52
C ILE A 32 -12.06 -13.99 0.39
N PHE A 33 -12.11 -13.44 -0.83
CA PHE A 33 -12.75 -14.12 -1.96
C PHE A 33 -11.97 -15.35 -2.42
N LEU A 34 -10.64 -15.35 -2.32
CA LEU A 34 -9.82 -16.52 -2.61
C LEU A 34 -10.05 -17.64 -1.60
N THR A 35 -10.16 -17.31 -0.31
CA THR A 35 -10.40 -18.29 0.76
C THR A 35 -11.78 -18.92 0.64
N ILE A 36 -12.83 -18.11 0.45
CA ILE A 36 -14.20 -18.61 0.29
C ILE A 36 -14.32 -19.44 -1.00
N GLY A 37 -13.79 -18.93 -2.12
CA GLY A 37 -13.81 -19.62 -3.39
C GLY A 37 -13.07 -20.96 -3.35
N GLY A 38 -11.89 -20.99 -2.70
CA GLY A 38 -11.11 -22.20 -2.51
C GLY A 38 -11.82 -23.24 -1.62
N TRP A 39 -12.46 -22.79 -0.55
CA TRP A 39 -13.27 -23.68 0.31
C TRP A 39 -14.43 -24.32 -0.47
N LEU A 40 -15.21 -23.50 -1.20
CA LEU A 40 -16.34 -23.99 -1.99
C LEU A 40 -15.90 -24.93 -3.11
N GLN A 41 -14.79 -24.62 -3.78
CA GLN A 41 -14.21 -25.50 -4.78
C GLN A 41 -13.77 -26.83 -4.17
N GLY A 42 -13.04 -26.78 -3.03
CA GLY A 42 -12.60 -27.98 -2.32
C GLY A 42 -13.77 -28.89 -1.92
N THR A 43 -14.83 -28.30 -1.36
CA THR A 43 -16.02 -29.08 -0.99
C THR A 43 -16.76 -29.65 -2.21
N ALA A 44 -16.83 -28.91 -3.33
CA ALA A 44 -17.42 -29.40 -4.56
C ALA A 44 -16.64 -30.58 -5.18
N MET A 45 -15.30 -30.57 -5.04
CA MET A 45 -14.45 -31.65 -5.53
C MET A 45 -14.52 -32.94 -4.69
N LEU A 46 -15.01 -32.87 -3.46
CA LEU A 46 -15.22 -34.05 -2.63
C LEU A 46 -16.43 -34.89 -3.08
N ASP A 47 -17.32 -34.33 -3.87
CA ASP A 47 -18.49 -35.01 -4.41
C ASP A 47 -18.13 -35.70 -5.73
N ALA A 48 -17.78 -36.99 -5.65
CA ALA A 48 -17.40 -37.78 -6.82
C ALA A 48 -18.53 -37.97 -7.86
N ALA A 49 -19.77 -37.63 -7.55
CA ALA A 49 -20.91 -37.71 -8.46
C ALA A 49 -21.01 -36.48 -9.36
N LYS A 50 -20.29 -35.39 -9.06
CA LYS A 50 -20.34 -34.15 -9.83
C LYS A 50 -19.20 -34.06 -10.86
N PRO A 51 -19.51 -33.60 -12.09
CA PRO A 51 -18.49 -33.31 -13.08
C PRO A 51 -17.49 -32.24 -12.55
N PHE A 52 -16.22 -32.35 -12.91
CA PHE A 52 -15.21 -31.36 -12.55
C PHE A 52 -15.59 -29.92 -12.94
N MET A 53 -16.25 -29.75 -14.07
CA MET A 53 -16.68 -28.44 -14.57
C MET A 53 -17.65 -27.71 -13.63
N ASP A 54 -18.45 -28.43 -12.85
CA ASP A 54 -19.36 -27.84 -11.86
C ASP A 54 -18.59 -27.19 -10.71
N SER A 55 -17.47 -27.78 -10.30
CA SER A 55 -16.59 -27.19 -9.29
C SER A 55 -15.93 -25.91 -9.78
N VAL A 56 -15.60 -25.84 -11.07
CA VAL A 56 -15.06 -24.64 -11.71
C VAL A 56 -16.14 -23.55 -11.79
N ALA A 57 -17.36 -23.90 -12.19
CA ALA A 57 -18.46 -22.95 -12.30
C ALA A 57 -18.78 -22.27 -10.95
N VAL A 58 -18.77 -23.01 -9.85
CA VAL A 58 -18.97 -22.47 -8.49
C VAL A 58 -17.89 -21.46 -8.11
N THR A 59 -16.66 -21.63 -8.60
CA THR A 59 -15.52 -20.78 -8.26
C THR A 59 -15.46 -19.48 -9.08
N LEU A 60 -16.08 -19.45 -10.26
CA LEU A 60 -15.97 -18.36 -11.23
C LEU A 60 -16.26 -16.97 -10.65
N PRO A 61 -17.36 -16.74 -9.89
CA PRO A 61 -17.67 -15.43 -9.33
C PRO A 61 -16.61 -14.97 -8.31
N TYR A 62 -16.02 -15.89 -7.56
CA TYR A 62 -14.97 -15.59 -6.59
C TYR A 62 -13.65 -15.20 -7.26
N LEU A 63 -13.33 -15.81 -8.41
CA LEU A 63 -12.20 -15.43 -9.24
C LEU A 63 -12.35 -14.02 -9.83
N GLN A 64 -13.58 -13.62 -10.19
CA GLN A 64 -13.85 -12.26 -10.65
C GLN A 64 -13.59 -11.24 -9.53
N TRP A 65 -14.11 -11.48 -8.33
CA TRP A 65 -13.85 -10.61 -7.17
C TRP A 65 -12.37 -10.59 -6.76
N ARG A 66 -11.68 -11.70 -6.89
CA ARG A 66 -10.22 -11.75 -6.70
C ARG A 66 -9.52 -10.80 -7.68
N SER A 67 -9.97 -10.73 -8.93
CA SER A 67 -9.39 -9.83 -9.93
C SER A 67 -9.60 -8.37 -9.59
N VAL A 68 -10.75 -8.00 -9.00
CA VAL A 68 -11.00 -6.65 -8.46
C VAL A 68 -9.98 -6.31 -7.37
N GLY A 69 -9.76 -7.21 -6.40
CA GLY A 69 -8.74 -7.02 -5.35
C GLY A 69 -7.34 -6.87 -5.92
N GLY A 70 -6.98 -7.70 -6.91
CA GLY A 70 -5.70 -7.61 -7.62
C GLY A 70 -5.52 -6.27 -8.37
N SER A 71 -6.57 -5.78 -9.02
CA SER A 71 -6.54 -4.48 -9.70
C SER A 71 -6.32 -3.32 -8.74
N LEU A 72 -6.95 -3.35 -7.55
CA LEU A 72 -6.70 -2.36 -6.49
C LEU A 72 -5.24 -2.38 -6.02
N MET A 73 -4.65 -3.57 -5.89
CA MET A 73 -3.23 -3.71 -5.54
C MET A 73 -2.33 -3.10 -6.62
N VAL A 74 -2.58 -3.39 -7.90
CA VAL A 74 -1.81 -2.81 -9.01
C VAL A 74 -1.91 -1.28 -8.98
N LEU A 75 -3.11 -0.74 -8.82
CA LEU A 75 -3.33 0.71 -8.72
C LEU A 75 -2.54 1.32 -7.54
N SER A 76 -2.54 0.65 -6.39
CA SER A 76 -1.75 1.05 -5.23
C SER A 76 -0.26 1.12 -5.54
N HIS A 77 0.27 0.11 -6.25
CA HIS A 77 1.69 0.08 -6.64
C HIS A 77 2.03 1.18 -7.65
N LEU A 78 1.13 1.51 -8.57
CA LEU A 78 1.32 2.63 -9.50
C LEU A 78 1.38 3.98 -8.77
N VAL A 79 0.52 4.18 -7.77
CA VAL A 79 0.57 5.37 -6.90
C VAL A 79 1.91 5.45 -6.17
N PHE A 80 2.38 4.33 -5.63
CA PHE A 80 3.67 4.27 -4.95
C PHE A 80 4.84 4.53 -5.90
N ALA A 81 4.86 3.89 -7.06
CA ALA A 81 5.89 4.08 -8.09
C ALA A 81 5.96 5.54 -8.56
N GLY A 82 4.80 6.16 -8.82
CA GLY A 82 4.72 7.58 -9.15
C GLY A 82 5.27 8.48 -8.05
N HIS A 83 5.02 8.14 -6.79
CA HIS A 83 5.53 8.88 -5.65
C HIS A 83 7.05 8.77 -5.50
N VAL A 84 7.61 7.57 -5.68
CA VAL A 84 9.06 7.33 -5.68
C VAL A 84 9.71 8.06 -6.86
N LEU A 85 9.11 7.99 -8.04
CA LEU A 85 9.61 8.69 -9.23
C LEU A 85 9.61 10.21 -9.03
N ALA A 86 8.55 10.78 -8.48
CA ALA A 86 8.48 12.20 -8.14
C ALA A 86 9.57 12.62 -7.15
N MET A 87 9.89 11.76 -6.19
CA MET A 87 10.98 11.99 -5.24
C MET A 87 12.36 11.95 -5.94
N LEU A 88 12.56 11.00 -6.87
CA LEU A 88 13.82 10.87 -7.61
C LEU A 88 14.03 12.04 -8.58
N LEU A 89 12.95 12.55 -9.19
CA LEU A 89 12.99 13.68 -10.14
C LEU A 89 13.07 15.06 -9.47
N ASN A 90 13.30 15.15 -8.18
CA ASN A 90 13.47 16.43 -7.47
C ASN A 90 12.24 17.35 -7.49
N VAL A 91 11.04 16.83 -7.51
CA VAL A 91 9.82 17.64 -7.58
C VAL A 91 9.64 18.52 -6.33
N LYS A 92 10.28 18.22 -5.22
CA LYS A 92 10.33 19.07 -4.02
C LYS A 92 11.75 19.29 -3.51
N PRO A 93 12.03 20.47 -2.91
CA PRO A 93 13.34 20.81 -2.40
C PRO A 93 13.79 19.86 -1.30
N GLU A 94 15.09 19.68 -1.23
CA GLU A 94 15.78 18.91 -0.21
C GLU A 94 15.54 19.53 1.19
N ARG A 95 15.15 18.72 2.16
CA ARG A 95 15.08 19.15 3.57
C ARG A 95 16.37 18.80 4.28
N SER A 96 16.97 19.79 4.93
CA SER A 96 18.12 19.62 5.82
C SER A 96 17.62 19.20 7.21
N GLY A 97 17.32 17.92 7.41
CA GLY A 97 16.96 17.41 8.74
C GLY A 97 16.19 16.09 8.74
N PRO A 98 16.11 15.38 9.87
CA PRO A 98 15.38 14.12 9.96
C PRO A 98 13.87 14.37 9.89
N ALA A 99 13.21 13.74 8.94
CA ALA A 99 11.78 13.88 8.65
C ALA A 99 10.82 13.56 9.84
N LEU A 100 11.33 12.93 10.89
CA LEU A 100 10.57 12.52 12.07
C LEU A 100 10.60 13.52 13.23
N TRP A 101 11.42 14.56 13.17
CA TRP A 101 11.71 15.41 14.35
C TRP A 101 11.30 16.87 14.16
N GLY A 102 10.39 17.16 13.27
CA GLY A 102 9.93 18.52 13.04
C GLY A 102 10.95 19.41 12.31
N ASP A 103 10.67 20.68 12.27
CA ASP A 103 11.52 21.67 11.62
C ASP A 103 12.81 21.88 12.43
N PRO A 104 14.00 21.54 11.89
CA PRO A 104 15.26 21.70 12.62
C PRO A 104 15.53 23.16 13.00
N ALA A 105 15.00 24.13 12.24
CA ALA A 105 15.10 25.54 12.58
C ALA A 105 14.32 25.88 13.88
N LYS A 106 13.16 25.25 14.08
CA LYS A 106 12.39 25.39 15.33
C LYS A 106 13.06 24.68 16.50
N ALA A 107 13.71 23.55 16.27
CA ALA A 107 14.46 22.83 17.30
C ALA A 107 15.72 23.62 17.71
N ALA A 108 16.44 24.20 16.77
CA ALA A 108 17.60 25.05 17.03
C ALA A 108 17.20 26.32 17.79
N ALA A 109 16.13 26.99 17.39
CA ALA A 109 15.61 28.17 18.08
C ALA A 109 15.12 27.88 19.51
N ALA A 110 14.63 26.66 19.78
CA ALA A 110 14.25 26.25 21.12
C ALA A 110 15.45 25.94 22.04
N LEU A 111 16.62 25.67 21.47
CA LEU A 111 17.90 25.44 22.20
C LEU A 111 18.70 26.72 22.47
N GLU A 112 18.38 27.80 21.75
CA GLU A 112 18.90 29.14 22.07
C GLU A 112 18.13 29.71 23.28
N VAL A 113 18.40 29.15 24.46
CA VAL A 113 17.98 29.77 25.72
C VAL A 113 18.73 31.08 25.85
N PRO A 114 18.06 32.25 25.99
CA PRO A 114 18.74 33.50 26.22
C PRO A 114 19.49 33.34 27.55
N HIS A 115 20.81 33.40 27.50
CA HIS A 115 21.62 33.55 28.68
C HIS A 115 21.22 34.89 29.31
N ALA A 116 20.33 34.83 30.29
CA ALA A 116 19.97 35.94 31.11
C ALA A 116 21.27 36.46 31.82
N LYS A 117 21.58 37.70 31.53
CA LYS A 117 22.64 38.46 32.25
C LYS A 117 22.19 38.72 33.68
#